data_26331c1f7c3c1367c74e3367322d71a2
#
_entry.id   26331c1f7c3c1367c74e3367322d71a2
#
_cell.length_a   1.000
_cell.length_b   1.000
_cell.length_c   1.000
_cell.angle_alpha   90.00
_cell.angle_beta   90.00
_cell.angle_gamma   90.00
#
_symmetry.space_group_name_H-M   'P 1'
#
loop_
_entity.id
_entity.type
_entity.pdbx_description
1 polymer ?
#
loop_
_entity_poly.entity_id
_entity_poly.type
_entity_poly.pdbx_seq_one_letter_code
_entity_poly.pdbx_strand_id
1 'polypeptide(L)'
;MVRRFDFPFDKPKNRRNGSLKKSLLGQKVNITLLKKCARKLKIRLKGFNTNSHLELYFDVYKNDCNICYVYKGWEDSGFRIANIIELNKHVPDFKERFYEIFKICSSRLITMAVQEQNKEPLSITLEIGIYKSGFNTEVFRETVEELEGCLAEVRSIL
;
A
#
# COMPACT_ATOMS: atom_id res chain seq x y z
N MET A 1 -9.32 -21.16 8.82
CA MET A 1 -10.45 -20.64 8.03
C MET A 1 -10.30 -19.13 7.91
N VAL A 2 -9.76 -18.65 6.81
CA VAL A 2 -9.45 -17.22 6.59
C VAL A 2 -10.76 -16.52 6.24
N ARG A 3 -11.35 -15.76 7.13
CA ARG A 3 -12.45 -14.88 6.78
C ARG A 3 -11.88 -13.69 6.01
N ARG A 4 -12.21 -13.64 4.71
CA ARG A 4 -11.96 -12.45 3.89
C ARG A 4 -12.79 -11.31 4.49
N PHE A 5 -12.18 -10.16 4.66
CA PHE A 5 -12.93 -8.92 4.86
C PHE A 5 -13.61 -8.61 3.52
N ASP A 6 -14.88 -8.95 3.42
CA ASP A 6 -15.75 -8.40 2.40
C ASP A 6 -16.03 -6.95 2.83
N PHE A 7 -15.33 -6.02 2.23
CA PHE A 7 -15.74 -4.63 2.31
C PHE A 7 -17.15 -4.55 1.70
N PRO A 8 -18.11 -3.87 2.34
CA PRO A 8 -19.47 -3.76 1.83
C PRO A 8 -19.50 -2.75 0.66
N PHE A 9 -18.98 -3.16 -0.48
CA PHE A 9 -19.15 -2.39 -1.70
C PHE A 9 -19.99 -3.19 -2.66
N ASP A 10 -21.17 -2.63 -2.97
CA ASP A 10 -22.08 -3.14 -3.97
C ASP A 10 -21.34 -3.43 -5.27
N LYS A 11 -21.53 -4.66 -5.78
CA LYS A 11 -21.06 -5.05 -7.10
C LYS A 11 -21.63 -4.09 -8.14
N PRO A 12 -20.81 -3.39 -8.92
CA PRO A 12 -21.34 -2.55 -9.98
C PRO A 12 -22.06 -3.43 -11.00
N LYS A 13 -23.37 -3.20 -11.12
CA LYS A 13 -24.22 -3.81 -12.14
C LYS A 13 -23.66 -3.46 -13.52
N ASN A 14 -23.36 -4.49 -14.29
CA ASN A 14 -23.16 -4.52 -15.76
C ASN A 14 -22.87 -3.15 -16.43
N ARG A 15 -21.63 -2.73 -16.50
CA ARG A 15 -21.18 -1.72 -17.44
C ARG A 15 -20.68 -2.37 -18.73
N ARG A 16 -21.22 -1.88 -19.84
CA ARG A 16 -20.98 -2.33 -21.24
C ARG A 16 -19.49 -2.48 -21.56
N ASN A 17 -19.16 -3.46 -22.40
CA ASN A 17 -17.80 -3.86 -22.85
C ASN A 17 -16.83 -2.71 -23.26
N GLY A 18 -17.30 -1.51 -23.58
CA GLY A 18 -16.46 -0.35 -23.88
C GLY A 18 -15.75 0.26 -22.68
N SER A 19 -16.31 0.13 -21.47
CA SER A 19 -15.73 0.64 -20.22
C SER A 19 -14.54 -0.20 -19.75
N LEU A 20 -14.60 -1.52 -19.97
CA LEU A 20 -13.51 -2.45 -19.60
C LEU A 20 -12.22 -2.17 -20.41
N LYS A 21 -12.33 -1.91 -21.72
CA LYS A 21 -11.18 -1.59 -22.57
C LYS A 21 -10.51 -0.26 -22.17
N LYS A 22 -11.29 0.76 -21.80
CA LYS A 22 -10.74 2.03 -21.31
C LYS A 22 -10.04 1.89 -19.94
N SER A 23 -10.60 1.10 -19.03
CA SER A 23 -10.01 0.80 -17.74
C SER A 23 -8.68 0.05 -17.91
N LEU A 24 -8.62 -0.95 -18.79
CA LEU A 24 -7.39 -1.70 -19.07
C LEU A 24 -6.30 -0.85 -19.75
N LEU A 25 -6.66 0.07 -20.64
CA LEU A 25 -5.74 1.03 -21.25
C LEU A 25 -5.17 2.02 -20.22
N GLY A 26 -6.01 2.52 -19.33
CA GLY A 26 -5.58 3.38 -18.21
C GLY A 26 -4.63 2.64 -17.25
N GLN A 27 -4.89 1.35 -16.97
CA GLN A 27 -4.03 0.51 -16.16
C GLN A 27 -2.64 0.33 -16.79
N LYS A 28 -2.55 0.05 -18.10
CA LYS A 28 -1.28 -0.11 -18.82
C LYS A 28 -0.42 1.16 -18.75
N VAL A 29 -1.02 2.32 -18.94
CA VAL A 29 -0.30 3.62 -18.87
C VAL A 29 0.27 3.85 -17.47
N ASN A 30 -0.52 3.60 -16.42
CA ASN A 30 -0.09 3.78 -15.05
C ASN A 30 1.06 2.83 -14.66
N ILE A 31 0.97 1.55 -15.02
CA ILE A 31 2.02 0.56 -14.78
C ILE A 31 3.30 0.92 -15.54
N THR A 32 3.19 1.37 -16.77
CA THR A 32 4.34 1.79 -17.57
C THR A 32 5.04 2.97 -16.92
N LEU A 33 4.29 3.95 -16.43
CA LEU A 33 4.85 5.10 -15.71
C LEU A 33 5.51 4.66 -14.40
N LEU A 34 4.87 3.81 -13.60
CA LEU A 34 5.44 3.25 -12.37
C LEU A 34 6.77 2.54 -12.65
N LYS A 35 6.80 1.66 -13.65
CA LYS A 35 8.04 0.94 -14.06
C LYS A 35 9.13 1.90 -14.53
N LYS A 36 8.77 2.99 -15.24
CA LYS A 36 9.72 4.02 -15.67
C LYS A 36 10.30 4.78 -14.46
N CYS A 37 9.48 5.16 -13.50
CA CYS A 37 9.91 5.81 -12.26
C CYS A 37 10.84 4.89 -11.46
N ALA A 38 10.44 3.65 -11.24
CA ALA A 38 11.24 2.67 -10.51
C ALA A 38 12.63 2.45 -11.14
N ARG A 39 12.72 2.33 -12.46
CA ARG A 39 14.00 2.21 -13.17
C ARG A 39 14.91 3.43 -12.96
N LYS A 40 14.36 4.65 -13.01
CA LYS A 40 15.13 5.88 -12.75
C LYS A 40 15.69 5.91 -11.33
N LEU A 41 14.95 5.39 -10.37
CA LEU A 41 15.33 5.35 -8.96
C LEU A 41 16.17 4.11 -8.59
N LYS A 42 16.50 3.24 -9.56
CA LYS A 42 17.18 1.95 -9.34
C LYS A 42 16.41 1.04 -8.35
N ILE A 43 15.09 1.18 -8.32
CA ILE A 43 14.17 0.36 -7.54
C ILE A 43 13.73 -0.82 -8.40
N ARG A 44 13.79 -2.04 -7.85
CA ARG A 44 13.28 -3.24 -8.50
C ARG A 44 11.82 -3.48 -8.08
N LEU A 45 10.94 -3.67 -9.06
CA LEU A 45 9.56 -4.07 -8.84
C LEU A 45 9.39 -5.55 -9.18
N LYS A 46 8.84 -6.32 -8.25
CA LYS A 46 8.44 -7.71 -8.47
C LYS A 46 6.92 -7.79 -8.44
N GLY A 47 6.32 -8.10 -9.58
CA GLY A 47 4.86 -8.19 -9.68
C GLY A 47 4.32 -9.51 -9.12
N PHE A 48 3.22 -9.43 -8.40
CA PHE A 48 2.36 -10.58 -8.09
C PHE A 48 1.07 -10.47 -8.88
N ASN A 49 0.71 -11.56 -9.56
CA ASN A 49 -0.57 -11.68 -10.23
C ASN A 49 -1.50 -12.42 -9.26
N THR A 50 -2.38 -11.71 -8.58
CA THR A 50 -3.42 -12.37 -7.80
C THR A 50 -4.57 -12.71 -8.74
N ASN A 51 -4.81 -13.98 -8.95
CA ASN A 51 -5.74 -14.54 -9.94
C ASN A 51 -7.22 -14.21 -9.74
N SER A 52 -7.63 -13.44 -8.76
CA SER A 52 -9.05 -13.27 -8.44
C SER A 52 -9.62 -11.87 -8.64
N HIS A 53 -8.84 -10.85 -8.63
CA HIS A 53 -9.26 -9.47 -8.90
C HIS A 53 -8.09 -8.75 -9.56
N LEU A 54 -8.34 -7.93 -10.58
CA LEU A 54 -7.40 -7.14 -11.39
C LEU A 54 -6.52 -6.15 -10.58
N GLU A 55 -6.19 -6.48 -9.37
CA GLU A 55 -5.31 -5.71 -8.50
C GLU A 55 -3.88 -6.09 -8.78
N LEU A 56 -3.13 -5.13 -9.30
CA LEU A 56 -1.72 -5.29 -9.59
C LEU A 56 -0.94 -4.84 -8.35
N TYR A 57 -0.32 -5.82 -7.70
CA TYR A 57 0.61 -5.60 -6.61
C TYR A 57 2.05 -5.70 -7.11
N PHE A 58 2.90 -4.82 -6.62
CA PHE A 58 4.34 -4.89 -6.83
C PHE A 58 5.04 -4.77 -5.50
N ASP A 59 5.89 -5.74 -5.17
CA ASP A 59 6.88 -5.55 -4.13
C ASP A 59 7.96 -4.59 -4.61
N VAL A 60 8.37 -3.71 -3.75
CA VAL A 60 9.40 -2.69 -3.99
C VAL A 60 10.68 -3.10 -3.27
N TYR A 61 11.74 -3.32 -4.04
CA TYR A 61 13.06 -3.71 -3.53
C TYR A 61 14.07 -2.61 -3.76
N LYS A 62 14.83 -2.28 -2.72
CA LYS A 62 15.98 -1.40 -2.75
C LYS A 62 17.16 -2.14 -2.11
N ASN A 63 18.28 -2.28 -2.82
CA ASN A 63 19.43 -3.06 -2.37
C ASN A 63 19.05 -4.49 -1.94
N ASP A 64 18.22 -5.16 -2.72
CA ASP A 64 17.69 -6.51 -2.48
C ASP A 64 16.82 -6.70 -1.21
N CYS A 65 16.55 -5.63 -0.48
CA CYS A 65 15.60 -5.63 0.62
C CYS A 65 14.21 -5.20 0.14
N ASN A 66 13.18 -5.96 0.52
CA ASN A 66 11.79 -5.53 0.34
C ASN A 66 11.50 -4.41 1.33
N ILE A 67 11.16 -3.22 0.82
CA ILE A 67 10.90 -2.04 1.65
C ILE A 67 9.42 -1.74 1.80
N CYS A 68 8.63 -2.01 0.78
CA CYS A 68 7.18 -1.78 0.77
C CYS A 68 6.55 -2.53 -0.40
N TYR A 69 5.26 -2.38 -0.56
CA TYR A 69 4.56 -2.80 -1.77
C TYR A 69 3.75 -1.64 -2.35
N VAL A 70 3.55 -1.68 -3.66
CA VAL A 70 2.76 -0.70 -4.41
C VAL A 70 1.58 -1.39 -5.03
N TYR A 71 0.41 -0.83 -4.88
CA TYR A 71 -0.80 -1.33 -5.54
C TYR A 71 -1.63 -0.19 -6.11
N LYS A 72 -2.53 -0.53 -7.01
CA LYS A 72 -3.41 0.45 -7.62
C LYS A 72 -4.50 0.85 -6.63
N GLY A 73 -4.70 2.15 -6.45
CA GLY A 73 -5.82 2.68 -5.68
C GLY A 73 -7.17 2.42 -6.36
N TRP A 74 -8.25 2.53 -5.58
CA TRP A 74 -9.61 2.39 -6.06
C TRP A 74 -9.93 3.39 -7.20
N GLU A 75 -10.76 2.96 -8.14
CA GLU A 75 -11.30 3.82 -9.22
C GLU A 75 -10.25 4.51 -10.11
N ASP A 76 -9.11 3.91 -10.35
CA ASP A 76 -8.02 4.52 -11.14
C ASP A 76 -7.48 5.84 -10.56
N SER A 77 -7.72 6.12 -9.28
CA SER A 77 -7.34 7.38 -8.63
C SER A 77 -5.82 7.58 -8.51
N GLY A 78 -5.04 6.50 -8.52
CA GLY A 78 -3.59 6.57 -8.40
C GLY A 78 -2.96 5.29 -7.87
N PHE A 79 -1.84 5.43 -7.19
CA PHE A 79 -1.14 4.34 -6.51
C PHE A 79 -1.20 4.50 -5.01
N ARG A 80 -1.15 3.38 -4.30
CA ARG A 80 -0.91 3.34 -2.86
C ARG A 80 0.39 2.61 -2.60
N ILE A 81 1.18 3.16 -1.72
CA ILE A 81 2.44 2.58 -1.25
C ILE A 81 2.24 2.22 0.21
N ALA A 82 2.49 0.96 0.56
CA ALA A 82 2.15 0.46 1.87
C ALA A 82 3.19 -0.52 2.42
N ASN A 83 3.14 -0.72 3.73
CA ASN A 83 3.82 -1.80 4.42
C ASN A 83 2.94 -2.33 5.55
N ILE A 84 3.19 -3.56 5.96
CA ILE A 84 2.48 -4.20 7.07
C ILE A 84 3.46 -4.35 8.23
N ILE A 85 3.01 -3.95 9.40
CA ILE A 85 3.69 -4.20 10.67
C ILE A 85 2.85 -5.12 11.54
N GLU A 86 3.49 -5.86 12.41
CA GLU A 86 2.82 -6.75 13.36
C GLU A 86 3.09 -6.29 14.79
N LEU A 87 2.06 -6.22 15.59
CA LEU A 87 2.12 -5.79 16.98
C LEU A 87 1.54 -6.88 17.89
N ASN A 88 2.33 -7.34 18.85
CA ASN A 88 1.87 -8.30 19.83
C ASN A 88 0.97 -7.60 20.86
N LYS A 89 -0.29 -8.04 20.97
CA LYS A 89 -1.28 -7.48 21.92
C LYS A 89 -1.02 -7.84 23.37
N HIS A 90 -0.20 -8.86 23.61
CA HIS A 90 0.07 -9.36 24.97
C HIS A 90 1.24 -8.65 25.67
N VAL A 91 1.93 -7.73 24.99
CA VAL A 91 2.93 -6.91 25.68
C VAL A 91 2.26 -5.95 26.65
N PRO A 92 2.84 -5.74 27.87
CA PRO A 92 2.20 -4.91 28.91
C PRO A 92 1.87 -3.48 28.47
N ASP A 93 2.69 -2.90 27.61
CA ASP A 93 2.61 -1.52 27.09
C ASP A 93 2.01 -1.45 25.68
N PHE A 94 1.17 -2.45 25.30
CA PHE A 94 0.55 -2.50 23.97
C PHE A 94 -0.21 -1.22 23.60
N LYS A 95 -1.02 -0.68 24.52
CA LYS A 95 -1.85 0.50 24.27
C LYS A 95 -1.00 1.74 24.01
N GLU A 96 0.05 1.89 24.79
CA GLU A 96 1.01 3.01 24.69
C GLU A 96 1.75 2.93 23.36
N ARG A 97 2.29 1.77 22.99
CA ARG A 97 2.94 1.53 21.69
C ARG A 97 2.00 1.81 20.52
N PHE A 98 0.78 1.27 20.57
CA PHE A 98 -0.21 1.48 19.53
C PHE A 98 -0.52 2.98 19.35
N TYR A 99 -0.67 3.71 20.46
CA TYR A 99 -0.91 5.16 20.43
C TYR A 99 0.29 5.94 19.89
N GLU A 100 1.52 5.57 20.24
CA GLU A 100 2.72 6.20 19.68
C GLU A 100 2.85 5.95 18.18
N ILE A 101 2.60 4.74 17.70
CA ILE A 101 2.54 4.43 16.27
C ILE A 101 1.50 5.31 15.57
N PHE A 102 0.32 5.43 16.16
CA PHE A 102 -0.74 6.29 15.62
C PHE A 102 -0.29 7.75 15.52
N LYS A 103 0.39 8.30 16.53
CA LYS A 103 0.92 9.67 16.52
C LYS A 103 1.95 9.86 15.40
N ILE A 104 2.90 8.94 15.26
CA ILE A 104 3.91 8.98 14.20
C ILE A 104 3.24 9.01 12.83
N CYS A 105 2.32 8.09 12.57
CA CYS A 105 1.60 8.02 11.30
C CYS A 105 0.80 9.30 11.04
N SER A 106 0.08 9.80 12.03
CA SER A 106 -0.75 11.01 11.91
C SER A 106 0.09 12.25 11.62
N SER A 107 1.26 12.39 12.25
CA SER A 107 2.16 13.54 12.02
C SER A 107 2.74 13.57 10.61
N ARG A 108 2.81 12.41 9.96
CA ARG A 108 3.32 12.21 8.60
C ARG A 108 2.23 12.04 7.54
N LEU A 109 0.97 12.21 7.91
CA LEU A 109 -0.20 11.99 7.03
C LEU A 109 -0.24 10.58 6.43
N ILE A 110 0.27 9.59 7.16
CA ILE A 110 0.24 8.18 6.79
C ILE A 110 -1.04 7.55 7.34
N THR A 111 -1.79 6.90 6.48
CA THR A 111 -2.99 6.17 6.89
C THR A 111 -2.59 4.90 7.61
N MET A 112 -3.19 4.67 8.78
CA MET A 112 -3.03 3.46 9.56
C MET A 112 -4.34 2.67 9.53
N ALA A 113 -4.30 1.45 9.01
CA ALA A 113 -5.45 0.55 8.96
C ALA A 113 -5.15 -0.74 9.74
N VAL A 114 -6.01 -1.05 10.70
CA VAL A 114 -5.92 -2.29 11.46
C VAL A 114 -6.58 -3.41 10.68
N GLN A 115 -5.83 -4.46 10.37
CA GLN A 115 -6.34 -5.66 9.74
C GLN A 115 -6.68 -6.69 10.82
N GLU A 116 -7.88 -7.27 10.74
CA GLU A 116 -8.29 -8.40 11.58
C GLU A 116 -8.00 -8.23 13.09
N GLN A 117 -8.79 -7.43 13.78
CA GLN A 117 -8.64 -7.14 15.21
C GLN A 117 -8.57 -8.37 16.13
N ASN A 118 -9.06 -9.52 15.67
CA ASN A 118 -9.13 -10.75 16.44
C ASN A 118 -7.94 -11.71 16.24
N LYS A 119 -6.96 -11.34 15.41
CA LYS A 119 -5.75 -12.16 15.20
C LYS A 119 -4.60 -11.73 16.09
N GLU A 120 -3.71 -12.67 16.33
CA GLU A 120 -2.41 -12.49 16.96
C GLU A 120 -1.30 -12.96 16.00
N PRO A 121 -0.30 -12.13 15.74
CA PRO A 121 -0.17 -10.71 16.12
C PRO A 121 -1.18 -9.79 15.41
N LEU A 122 -1.42 -8.59 15.95
CA LEU A 122 -2.22 -7.57 15.29
C LEU A 122 -1.49 -7.03 14.07
N SER A 123 -2.06 -7.22 12.88
CA SER A 123 -1.50 -6.68 11.65
C SER A 123 -2.03 -5.27 11.39
N ILE A 124 -1.12 -4.34 11.17
CA ILE A 124 -1.41 -2.94 10.88
C ILE A 124 -0.80 -2.60 9.53
N THR A 125 -1.62 -2.08 8.62
CA THR A 125 -1.15 -1.54 7.34
C THR A 125 -0.89 -0.05 7.48
N LEU A 126 0.32 0.38 7.11
CA LEU A 126 0.69 1.78 6.97
C LEU A 126 0.73 2.10 5.48
N GLU A 127 -0.01 3.12 5.02
CA GLU A 127 -0.10 3.43 3.61
C GLU A 127 -0.13 4.92 3.29
N ILE A 128 0.44 5.27 2.13
CA ILE A 128 0.40 6.61 1.53
C ILE A 128 -0.18 6.51 0.13
N GLY A 129 -1.17 7.35 -0.18
CA GLY A 129 -1.76 7.45 -1.51
C GLY A 129 -1.07 8.49 -2.37
N ILE A 130 -0.81 8.16 -3.64
CA ILE A 130 -0.35 9.10 -4.66
C ILE A 130 -1.42 9.19 -5.74
N TYR A 131 -2.00 10.35 -5.92
CA TYR A 131 -2.99 10.58 -6.98
C TYR A 131 -2.35 10.52 -8.36
N LYS A 132 -3.10 10.01 -9.32
CA LYS A 132 -2.66 9.85 -10.72
C LYS A 132 -2.14 11.15 -11.34
N SER A 133 -2.80 12.27 -11.07
CA SER A 133 -2.41 13.59 -11.57
C SER A 133 -1.08 14.11 -11.05
N GLY A 134 -0.67 13.66 -9.86
CA GLY A 134 0.59 14.05 -9.23
C GLY A 134 1.69 13.00 -9.35
N PHE A 135 1.43 11.83 -9.95
CA PHE A 135 2.39 10.75 -10.00
C PHE A 135 3.54 11.05 -10.96
N ASN A 136 4.73 11.19 -10.41
CA ASN A 136 6.00 11.34 -11.14
C ASN A 136 7.14 10.68 -10.35
N THR A 137 8.36 10.72 -10.90
CA THR A 137 9.52 10.06 -10.28
C THR A 137 9.88 10.64 -8.92
N GLU A 138 9.79 11.97 -8.78
CA GLU A 138 10.13 12.66 -7.54
C GLU A 138 9.13 12.34 -6.44
N VAL A 139 7.83 12.52 -6.72
CA VAL A 139 6.76 12.18 -5.77
C VAL A 139 6.82 10.71 -5.37
N PHE A 140 7.10 9.80 -6.31
CA PHE A 140 7.26 8.39 -5.98
C PHE A 140 8.44 8.15 -5.04
N ARG A 141 9.59 8.77 -5.29
CA ARG A 141 10.78 8.70 -4.44
C ARG A 141 10.47 9.21 -3.03
N GLU A 142 9.94 10.43 -2.93
CA GLU A 142 9.63 11.07 -1.65
C GLU A 142 8.62 10.25 -0.83
N THR A 143 7.61 9.68 -1.49
CA THR A 143 6.61 8.85 -0.81
C THR A 143 7.22 7.55 -0.27
N VAL A 144 8.11 6.90 -1.03
CA VAL A 144 8.82 5.70 -0.56
C VAL A 144 9.72 6.05 0.62
N GLU A 145 10.49 7.14 0.53
CA GLU A 145 11.40 7.60 1.59
C GLU A 145 10.62 7.98 2.86
N GLU A 146 9.46 8.62 2.72
CA GLU A 146 8.59 8.99 3.85
C GLU A 146 8.05 7.74 4.57
N LEU A 147 7.60 6.74 3.80
CA LEU A 147 7.16 5.47 4.39
C LEU A 147 8.32 4.72 5.06
N GLU A 148 9.51 4.69 4.43
CA GLU A 148 10.72 4.08 5.04
C GLU A 148 11.07 4.78 6.36
N GLY A 149 11.05 6.11 6.40
CA GLY A 149 11.31 6.89 7.61
C GLY A 149 10.30 6.60 8.73
N CYS A 150 9.01 6.56 8.39
CA CYS A 150 7.96 6.19 9.33
C CYS A 150 8.18 4.77 9.89
N LEU A 151 8.47 3.81 9.01
CA LEU A 151 8.72 2.43 9.42
C LEU A 151 9.93 2.28 10.33
N ALA A 152 10.99 3.08 10.11
CA ALA A 152 12.16 3.08 10.98
C ALA A 152 11.80 3.55 12.41
N GLU A 153 11.02 4.63 12.52
CA GLU A 153 10.54 5.12 13.82
C GLU A 153 9.60 4.12 14.49
N VAL A 154 8.64 3.57 13.75
CA VAL A 154 7.70 2.59 14.27
C VAL A 154 8.42 1.33 14.77
N ARG A 155 9.40 0.83 14.02
CA ARG A 155 10.19 -0.34 14.43
C ARG A 155 11.01 -0.10 15.69
N SER A 156 11.39 1.14 15.99
CA SER A 156 12.09 1.46 17.23
C SER A 156 11.19 1.38 18.49
N ILE A 157 9.87 1.33 18.29
CA ILE A 157 8.87 1.21 19.36
C ILE A 157 8.42 -0.26 19.53
N LEU A 158 8.47 -1.06 18.45
CA LEU A 158 8.05 -2.47 18.46
C LEU A 158 9.00 -3.35 19.27
#